data_cfb89483ebfe8c556aaebcacacd256b3
#
_entry.id   cfb89483ebfe8c556aaebcacacd256b3
#
_cell.length_a   1.000
_cell.length_b   1.000
_cell.length_c   1.000
_cell.angle_alpha   90.00
_cell.angle_beta   90.00
_cell.angle_gamma   90.00
#
_symmetry.space_group_name_H-M   'P 1'
#
loop_
_entity.id
_entity.type
_entity.pdbx_description
1 polymer ?
#
loop_
_entity_poly.entity_id
_entity_poly.type
_entity_poly.pdbx_seq_one_letter_code
_entity_poly.pdbx_strand_id
1 'polypeptide(L)'
;MHLRKAKIKGRIYLSIVQSYRTPDGKTRSKTIETIGYADAFEDIYGDPIAHFEAEVERRNAEARAAEAATIVKFSPARKIDKRAEGRIELGAAVPSAYFHRDLGIWDFFEKRRTARKFAYDPCRILELLAWNRIAEPGSKKAAFESRERFPRKCDFSLDDVYRSLTYLNTHADALVKHMNEHLESVRGPRNKARLYYDVTNYYFEVENEDTDGLRKRGVSKEHRPSPIVQMGLFLDGDGLPFDYEIFAGNANDMTTMLPAMKKAGLRHAGDPEAERIIVVADKGLNTSNNIAAITLDGNGFILSQSVRKAAKQLKDWVLCDEGYRQNGSATFKVKSRIADKAVYVVGEDGKRRKVTVPVKEVAFWSRDYFERSRYEREKVIEKSRAAIRNGGMSSAAAKTSVRYAKDMPAVRETGEAASHNWVLDESKIAADEACDGYYCIIASEQEMDDREIIEAYRGLWRIEDSFRVLKSDFDARPVYVSREDHIRAHFLVCYIALLVMRLMQLDTGRNYTAAQIAQALGGIVGHRLDANAYLFDYRTDLTDELARAVGIDLSRQVLTKGQIRQIMADVRKPLTD
;
A
#
# COMPACT_ATOMS: atom_id res chain seq x y z
N MET A 1 27.02 34.72 2.30
CA MET A 1 27.61 35.83 1.52
C MET A 1 27.15 35.68 0.08
N HIS A 2 27.19 36.78 -0.73
CA HIS A 2 26.93 36.72 -2.18
C HIS A 2 27.78 37.76 -2.90
N LEU A 3 28.05 37.52 -4.19
CA LEU A 3 28.78 38.47 -5.04
C LEU A 3 27.81 39.57 -5.49
N ARG A 4 28.12 40.81 -5.15
CA ARG A 4 27.39 42.00 -5.63
C ARG A 4 28.08 42.53 -6.88
N LYS A 5 27.33 42.67 -7.96
CA LYS A 5 27.74 43.21 -9.25
C LYS A 5 27.11 44.62 -9.40
N ALA A 6 27.89 45.67 -9.37
CA ALA A 6 27.43 47.06 -9.53
C ALA A 6 27.97 47.64 -10.83
N LYS A 7 27.14 48.28 -11.64
CA LYS A 7 27.58 48.95 -12.87
C LYS A 7 27.99 50.40 -12.55
N ILE A 8 29.29 50.71 -12.64
CA ILE A 8 29.85 52.02 -12.35
C ILE A 8 30.56 52.53 -13.61
N LYS A 9 30.14 53.67 -14.16
CA LYS A 9 30.69 54.28 -15.38
C LYS A 9 30.84 53.29 -16.56
N GLY A 10 29.82 52.41 -16.71
CA GLY A 10 29.79 51.40 -17.80
C GLY A 10 30.56 50.11 -17.53
N ARG A 11 31.37 50.01 -16.46
CA ARG A 11 32.18 48.85 -16.07
C ARG A 11 31.52 48.12 -14.88
N ILE A 12 31.73 46.81 -14.76
CA ILE A 12 31.19 45.98 -13.66
C ILE A 12 32.15 46.05 -12.49
N TYR A 13 31.65 46.49 -11.34
CA TYR A 13 32.38 46.55 -10.07
C TYR A 13 31.92 45.43 -9.15
N LEU A 14 32.84 44.60 -8.65
CA LEU A 14 32.60 43.41 -7.85
C LEU A 14 32.87 43.70 -6.37
N SER A 15 32.00 43.20 -5.51
CA SER A 15 32.18 43.16 -4.05
C SER A 15 31.47 41.97 -3.43
N ILE A 16 32.06 41.40 -2.39
CA ILE A 16 31.44 40.36 -1.58
C ILE A 16 30.65 41.02 -0.44
N VAL A 17 29.36 40.70 -0.36
CA VAL A 17 28.48 41.29 0.67
C VAL A 17 27.80 40.18 1.47
N GLN A 18 27.54 40.47 2.74
CA GLN A 18 26.79 39.61 3.65
C GLN A 18 25.51 40.29 4.06
N SER A 19 24.37 39.62 3.84
CA SER A 19 23.07 40.10 4.32
C SER A 19 22.87 39.69 5.78
N TYR A 20 22.33 40.59 6.59
CA TYR A 20 21.95 40.35 7.98
C TYR A 20 20.60 41.02 8.30
N ARG A 21 19.90 40.50 9.29
CA ARG A 21 18.66 41.10 9.82
C ARG A 21 18.98 41.97 11.03
N THR A 22 18.48 43.18 11.01
CA THR A 22 18.53 44.10 12.16
C THR A 22 17.44 43.71 13.19
N PRO A 23 17.56 44.14 14.47
CA PRO A 23 16.58 43.84 15.52
C PRO A 23 15.14 44.27 15.19
N ASP A 24 14.99 45.30 14.36
CA ASP A 24 13.72 45.81 13.84
C ASP A 24 13.16 45.01 12.66
N GLY A 25 13.79 43.86 12.33
CA GLY A 25 13.33 42.91 11.32
C GLY A 25 13.70 43.23 9.87
N LYS A 26 14.41 44.37 9.62
CA LYS A 26 14.81 44.77 8.26
C LYS A 26 16.06 44.01 7.81
N THR A 27 16.11 43.63 6.53
CA THR A 27 17.31 43.05 5.94
C THR A 27 18.25 44.17 5.49
N ARG A 28 19.50 44.11 5.96
CA ARG A 28 20.59 44.97 5.52
C ARG A 28 21.76 44.13 5.00
N SER A 29 22.63 44.76 4.21
CA SER A 29 23.85 44.12 3.72
C SER A 29 25.09 44.93 4.15
N LYS A 30 26.14 44.18 4.53
CA LYS A 30 27.46 44.73 4.86
C LYS A 30 28.44 44.24 3.82
N THR A 31 29.26 45.15 3.26
CA THR A 31 30.36 44.74 2.38
C THR A 31 31.45 44.09 3.21
N ILE A 32 31.82 42.88 2.89
CA ILE A 32 32.87 42.09 3.55
C ILE A 32 34.19 42.33 2.84
N GLU A 33 34.17 42.37 1.50
CA GLU A 33 35.35 42.56 0.69
C GLU A 33 35.02 43.33 -0.59
N THR A 34 35.88 44.22 -0.95
CA THR A 34 35.83 45.03 -2.18
C THR A 34 36.85 44.45 -3.17
N ILE A 35 36.38 43.90 -4.29
CA ILE A 35 37.20 43.25 -5.29
C ILE A 35 37.76 44.27 -6.28
N GLY A 36 36.88 45.11 -6.83
CA GLY A 36 37.25 46.06 -7.86
C GLY A 36 36.51 45.85 -9.19
N TYR A 37 37.03 46.43 -10.25
CA TYR A 37 36.45 46.30 -11.59
C TYR A 37 36.74 44.91 -12.19
N ALA A 38 35.74 44.23 -12.74
CA ALA A 38 35.87 42.90 -13.28
C ALA A 38 36.93 42.80 -14.41
N ASP A 39 36.92 43.77 -15.30
CA ASP A 39 37.88 43.88 -16.39
C ASP A 39 39.35 43.99 -15.99
N ALA A 40 39.64 44.43 -14.77
CA ALA A 40 41.02 44.42 -14.23
C ALA A 40 41.55 43.02 -13.91
N PHE A 41 40.72 41.99 -13.93
CA PHE A 41 41.05 40.62 -13.58
C PHE A 41 40.83 39.62 -14.74
N GLU A 42 40.43 40.10 -15.95
CA GLU A 42 40.21 39.22 -17.11
C GLU A 42 41.48 38.48 -17.53
N ASP A 43 42.62 39.15 -17.53
CA ASP A 43 43.90 38.56 -17.88
C ASP A 43 44.37 37.48 -16.89
N ILE A 44 43.82 37.51 -15.65
CA ILE A 44 44.24 36.60 -14.57
C ILE A 44 43.32 35.39 -14.49
N TYR A 45 42.03 35.57 -14.61
CA TYR A 45 41.02 34.54 -14.35
C TYR A 45 40.20 34.15 -15.58
N GLY A 46 40.34 34.81 -16.71
CA GLY A 46 39.54 34.62 -17.92
C GLY A 46 38.07 35.06 -17.74
N ASP A 47 37.35 34.49 -16.79
CA ASP A 47 36.03 34.95 -16.34
C ASP A 47 36.08 35.30 -14.83
N PRO A 48 36.36 36.56 -14.50
CA PRO A 48 36.43 37.01 -13.10
C PRO A 48 35.13 36.87 -12.34
N ILE A 49 33.97 36.95 -13.04
CA ILE A 49 32.67 36.85 -12.38
C ILE A 49 32.45 35.40 -11.90
N ALA A 50 32.65 34.42 -12.78
CA ALA A 50 32.54 33.00 -12.44
C ALA A 50 33.55 32.61 -11.35
N HIS A 51 34.79 33.13 -11.42
CA HIS A 51 35.81 32.88 -10.40
C HIS A 51 35.39 33.37 -9.02
N PHE A 52 34.93 34.59 -8.87
CA PHE A 52 34.53 35.15 -7.58
C PHE A 52 33.15 34.62 -7.09
N GLU A 53 32.30 34.14 -7.96
CA GLU A 53 31.10 33.38 -7.58
C GLU A 53 31.49 32.04 -6.93
N ALA A 54 32.42 31.28 -7.54
CA ALA A 54 32.95 30.04 -6.99
C ALA A 54 33.68 30.28 -5.64
N GLU A 55 34.46 31.37 -5.53
CA GLU A 55 35.13 31.74 -4.28
C GLU A 55 34.12 32.07 -3.16
N VAL A 56 33.05 32.80 -3.46
CA VAL A 56 31.95 33.06 -2.50
C VAL A 56 31.29 31.78 -2.08
N GLU A 57 31.09 30.84 -2.99
CA GLU A 57 30.50 29.54 -2.71
C GLU A 57 31.40 28.69 -1.80
N ARG A 58 32.71 28.67 -2.08
CA ARG A 58 33.73 28.04 -1.21
C ARG A 58 33.71 28.63 0.19
N ARG A 59 33.75 29.97 0.33
CA ARG A 59 33.67 30.67 1.63
C ARG A 59 32.39 30.40 2.39
N ASN A 60 31.27 30.29 1.69
CA ASN A 60 29.99 29.93 2.30
C ASN A 60 30.02 28.47 2.78
N ALA A 61 30.64 27.55 2.04
CA ALA A 61 30.82 26.16 2.43
C ALA A 61 31.73 26.04 3.67
N GLU A 62 32.88 26.78 3.68
CA GLU A 62 33.76 26.83 4.83
C GLU A 62 33.11 27.46 6.07
N ALA A 63 32.36 28.55 5.89
CA ALA A 63 31.63 29.19 6.99
C ALA A 63 30.53 28.27 7.54
N ARG A 64 29.88 27.46 6.70
CA ARG A 64 28.94 26.42 7.15
C ARG A 64 29.66 25.27 7.88
N ALA A 65 30.83 24.88 7.42
CA ALA A 65 31.64 23.85 8.06
C ALA A 65 32.25 24.32 9.39
N ALA A 66 32.58 25.63 9.49
CA ALA A 66 33.09 26.31 10.67
C ALA A 66 31.97 26.92 11.54
N GLU A 67 30.68 26.56 11.34
CA GLU A 67 29.58 27.04 12.18
C GLU A 67 29.95 26.79 13.65
N ALA A 68 30.24 27.88 14.36
CA ALA A 68 30.66 27.87 15.74
C ALA A 68 29.68 27.04 16.57
N ALA A 69 30.21 26.18 17.42
CA ALA A 69 29.41 25.33 18.31
C ALA A 69 28.32 26.13 18.97
N THR A 70 27.05 25.77 18.69
CA THR A 70 25.90 26.43 19.30
C THR A 70 25.92 26.08 20.80
N ILE A 71 26.21 27.07 21.65
CA ILE A 71 26.18 26.87 23.10
C ILE A 71 24.73 26.88 23.55
N VAL A 72 24.20 25.74 23.94
CA VAL A 72 22.88 25.60 24.54
C VAL A 72 23.03 25.61 26.05
N LYS A 73 22.37 26.57 26.71
CA LYS A 73 22.34 26.66 28.17
C LYS A 73 21.15 25.86 28.74
N PHE A 74 21.45 24.82 29.48
CA PHE A 74 20.44 24.07 30.23
C PHE A 74 20.35 24.57 31.66
N SER A 75 19.12 24.82 32.15
CA SER A 75 18.87 25.06 33.56
C SER A 75 18.14 23.86 34.16
N PRO A 76 18.76 23.13 35.13
CA PRO A 76 18.09 22.03 35.83
C PRO A 76 16.81 22.43 36.56
N ALA A 77 16.65 23.74 36.87
CA ALA A 77 15.48 24.26 37.56
C ALA A 77 14.30 24.58 36.61
N ARG A 78 14.50 24.54 35.29
CA ARG A 78 13.45 24.84 34.31
C ARG A 78 12.41 23.74 34.28
N LYS A 79 11.16 24.06 34.57
CA LYS A 79 10.03 23.12 34.50
C LYS A 79 9.55 22.97 33.07
N ILE A 80 9.11 21.74 32.74
CA ILE A 80 8.46 21.45 31.45
C ILE A 80 7.09 22.17 31.41
N ASP A 81 6.83 22.89 30.34
CA ASP A 81 5.53 23.47 30.07
C ASP A 81 4.55 22.36 29.65
N LYS A 82 3.50 22.14 30.44
CA LYS A 82 2.49 21.09 30.20
C LYS A 82 1.69 21.24 28.90
N ARG A 83 1.74 22.41 28.28
CA ARG A 83 0.94 22.74 27.08
C ARG A 83 1.77 22.90 25.82
N ALA A 84 3.09 22.91 25.90
CA ALA A 84 3.97 23.09 24.76
C ALA A 84 4.44 21.76 24.21
N GLU A 85 4.21 21.52 22.92
CA GLU A 85 4.86 20.40 22.22
C GLU A 85 6.31 20.83 21.88
N GLY A 86 7.26 20.04 22.36
CA GLY A 86 8.69 20.27 22.17
C GLY A 86 9.33 19.34 21.13
N ARG A 87 8.57 18.43 20.53
CA ARG A 87 9.08 17.44 19.58
C ARG A 87 8.73 17.82 18.15
N ILE A 88 9.54 17.34 17.21
CA ILE A 88 9.27 17.41 15.77
C ILE A 88 9.64 16.07 15.12
N GLU A 89 8.75 15.51 14.33
CA GLU A 89 8.90 14.22 13.66
C GLU A 89 9.46 14.44 12.25
N LEU A 90 10.78 14.64 12.15
CA LEU A 90 11.43 14.94 10.85
C LEU A 90 11.44 13.74 9.90
N GLY A 91 11.28 12.53 10.41
CA GLY A 91 11.13 11.33 9.57
C GLY A 91 9.98 11.42 8.57
N ALA A 92 8.97 12.27 8.84
CA ALA A 92 7.90 12.58 7.90
C ALA A 92 8.38 13.18 6.57
N ALA A 93 9.59 13.73 6.50
CA ALA A 93 10.15 14.30 5.27
C ALA A 93 10.30 13.23 4.17
N VAL A 94 10.67 12.00 4.51
CA VAL A 94 10.84 10.92 3.55
C VAL A 94 9.52 10.54 2.86
N PRO A 95 8.45 10.09 3.56
CA PRO A 95 7.17 9.81 2.90
C PRO A 95 6.55 11.05 2.24
N SER A 96 6.81 12.27 2.75
CA SER A 96 6.37 13.51 2.09
C SER A 96 6.99 13.70 0.70
N ALA A 97 8.23 13.24 0.48
CA ALA A 97 8.85 13.31 -0.84
C ALA A 97 8.08 12.45 -1.85
N TYR A 98 7.78 11.20 -1.50
CA TYR A 98 6.96 10.32 -2.35
C TYR A 98 5.57 10.88 -2.58
N PHE A 99 4.94 11.40 -1.53
CA PHE A 99 3.60 12.00 -1.58
C PHE A 99 3.51 13.18 -2.55
N HIS A 100 4.52 14.04 -2.58
CA HIS A 100 4.50 15.23 -3.42
C HIS A 100 5.12 15.01 -4.79
N ARG A 101 6.31 14.43 -4.84
CA ARG A 101 7.11 14.31 -6.04
C ARG A 101 6.73 13.13 -6.91
N ASP A 102 6.56 11.95 -6.29
CA ASP A 102 6.29 10.73 -7.04
C ASP A 102 4.79 10.55 -7.36
N LEU A 103 3.92 10.96 -6.43
CA LEU A 103 2.47 10.83 -6.61
C LEU A 103 1.77 12.12 -7.07
N GLY A 104 2.48 13.26 -7.12
CA GLY A 104 1.94 14.53 -7.58
C GLY A 104 0.71 15.04 -6.81
N ILE A 105 0.53 14.60 -5.55
CA ILE A 105 -0.70 14.90 -4.80
C ILE A 105 -0.84 16.40 -4.55
N TRP A 106 0.26 17.12 -4.34
CA TRP A 106 0.22 18.58 -4.23
C TRP A 106 -0.36 19.24 -5.49
N ASP A 107 0.10 18.83 -6.67
CA ASP A 107 -0.34 19.41 -7.96
C ASP A 107 -1.82 19.16 -8.22
N PHE A 108 -2.31 17.97 -7.80
CA PHE A 108 -3.73 17.65 -7.87
C PHE A 108 -4.59 18.65 -7.08
N PHE A 109 -4.17 19.01 -5.87
CA PHE A 109 -4.91 19.96 -5.02
C PHE A 109 -4.72 21.40 -5.45
N GLU A 110 -3.52 21.81 -5.89
CA GLU A 110 -3.26 23.18 -6.35
C GLU A 110 -4.11 23.54 -7.58
N LYS A 111 -4.21 22.64 -8.57
CA LYS A 111 -5.09 22.83 -9.72
C LYS A 111 -6.55 23.07 -9.31
N ARG A 112 -7.01 22.48 -8.21
CA ARG A 112 -8.38 22.61 -7.70
C ARG A 112 -8.56 23.81 -6.76
N ARG A 113 -7.49 24.26 -6.12
CA ARG A 113 -7.49 25.43 -5.24
C ARG A 113 -7.74 26.72 -5.99
N THR A 114 -7.27 26.86 -7.22
CA THR A 114 -7.52 28.03 -8.07
C THR A 114 -9.01 28.23 -8.38
N ALA A 115 -9.77 27.13 -8.41
CA ALA A 115 -11.22 27.14 -8.69
C ALA A 115 -12.10 27.30 -7.43
N ARG A 116 -11.55 27.15 -6.21
CA ARG A 116 -12.32 27.18 -4.96
C ARG A 116 -11.50 27.72 -3.80
N LYS A 117 -12.08 28.67 -3.04
CA LYS A 117 -11.48 29.12 -1.78
C LYS A 117 -11.71 28.08 -0.69
N PHE A 118 -10.63 27.46 -0.22
CA PHE A 118 -10.67 26.59 0.95
C PHE A 118 -10.38 27.39 2.22
N ALA A 119 -11.14 27.15 3.28
CA ALA A 119 -10.85 27.67 4.61
C ALA A 119 -9.67 26.93 5.29
N TYR A 120 -9.32 25.75 4.79
CA TYR A 120 -8.25 24.86 5.26
C TYR A 120 -7.54 24.21 4.08
N ASP A 121 -6.38 23.60 4.32
CA ASP A 121 -5.58 22.89 3.30
C ASP A 121 -5.86 21.36 3.32
N PRO A 122 -6.69 20.82 2.41
CA PRO A 122 -7.00 19.39 2.38
C PRO A 122 -5.79 18.52 2.01
N CYS A 123 -4.83 19.05 1.24
CA CYS A 123 -3.59 18.36 0.93
C CYS A 123 -2.74 18.16 2.20
N ARG A 124 -2.64 19.18 3.03
CA ARG A 124 -1.93 19.13 4.30
C ARG A 124 -2.57 18.14 5.28
N ILE A 125 -3.90 18.12 5.33
CA ILE A 125 -4.64 17.17 6.16
C ILE A 125 -4.36 15.74 5.68
N LEU A 126 -4.43 15.50 4.37
CA LEU A 126 -4.15 14.17 3.80
C LEU A 126 -2.70 13.73 4.07
N GLU A 127 -1.72 14.63 3.90
CA GLU A 127 -0.30 14.38 4.19
C GLU A 127 -0.09 13.97 5.67
N LEU A 128 -0.67 14.73 6.61
CA LEU A 128 -0.64 14.40 8.04
C LEU A 128 -1.27 13.05 8.34
N LEU A 129 -2.45 12.76 7.77
CA LEU A 129 -3.15 11.49 7.98
C LEU A 129 -2.39 10.30 7.40
N ALA A 130 -1.73 10.47 6.25
CA ALA A 130 -0.90 9.43 5.64
C ALA A 130 0.37 9.17 6.47
N TRP A 131 1.05 10.24 6.95
CA TRP A 131 2.17 10.12 7.85
C TRP A 131 1.81 9.40 9.16
N ASN A 132 0.73 9.85 9.80
CA ASN A 132 0.26 9.22 11.04
C ASN A 132 -0.06 7.73 10.82
N ARG A 133 -0.60 7.37 9.66
CA ARG A 133 -0.88 5.97 9.33
C ARG A 133 0.37 5.12 9.22
N ILE A 134 1.50 5.70 8.78
CA ILE A 134 2.80 5.01 8.66
C ILE A 134 3.51 4.93 10.01
N ALA A 135 3.61 6.05 10.74
CA ALA A 135 4.51 6.17 11.89
C ALA A 135 3.85 5.86 13.25
N GLU A 136 2.63 6.35 13.44
CA GLU A 136 1.89 6.20 14.71
C GLU A 136 0.39 5.97 14.39
N PRO A 137 0.03 4.76 13.92
CA PRO A 137 -1.32 4.47 13.50
C PRO A 137 -2.36 4.75 14.57
N GLY A 138 -3.43 5.49 14.20
CA GLY A 138 -4.45 5.87 15.16
C GLY A 138 -5.71 6.45 14.50
N SER A 139 -6.58 7.02 15.34
CA SER A 139 -7.79 7.70 14.88
C SER A 139 -7.46 9.06 14.23
N LYS A 140 -8.40 9.62 13.47
CA LYS A 140 -8.27 10.96 12.89
C LYS A 140 -8.09 12.04 13.95
N LYS A 141 -8.71 11.82 15.12
CA LYS A 141 -8.55 12.69 16.29
C LYS A 141 -7.12 12.60 16.86
N ALA A 142 -6.58 11.40 17.01
CA ALA A 142 -5.19 11.21 17.48
C ALA A 142 -4.19 11.87 16.53
N ALA A 143 -4.34 11.69 15.22
CA ALA A 143 -3.52 12.37 14.22
C ALA A 143 -3.61 13.91 14.31
N PHE A 144 -4.81 14.44 14.57
CA PHE A 144 -4.99 15.88 14.79
C PHE A 144 -4.32 16.33 16.09
N GLU A 145 -4.41 15.58 17.17
CA GLU A 145 -3.79 15.93 18.46
C GLU A 145 -2.26 15.92 18.37
N SER A 146 -1.65 15.05 17.54
CA SER A 146 -0.20 15.00 17.31
C SER A 146 0.31 15.99 16.25
N ARG A 147 -0.56 16.75 15.58
CA ARG A 147 -0.22 17.60 14.42
C ARG A 147 0.91 18.61 14.65
N GLU A 148 1.12 19.05 15.91
CA GLU A 148 2.17 20.01 16.24
C GLU A 148 3.58 19.40 16.11
N ARG A 149 3.69 18.08 16.17
CA ARG A 149 4.93 17.34 15.92
C ARG A 149 5.26 17.23 14.42
N PHE A 150 4.27 17.41 13.55
CA PHE A 150 4.49 17.35 12.11
C PHE A 150 5.37 18.52 11.64
N PRO A 151 6.40 18.28 10.78
CA PRO A 151 7.41 19.29 10.47
C PRO A 151 6.90 20.47 9.61
N ARG A 152 5.65 20.41 9.20
CA ARG A 152 4.94 21.51 8.52
C ARG A 152 3.81 22.03 9.39
N LYS A 153 3.52 23.34 9.25
CA LYS A 153 2.43 23.96 9.99
C LYS A 153 1.08 23.37 9.60
N CYS A 154 0.29 22.95 10.57
CA CYS A 154 -1.04 22.37 10.44
C CYS A 154 -2.10 23.34 11.01
N ASP A 155 -2.45 24.36 10.22
CA ASP A 155 -3.38 25.44 10.57
C ASP A 155 -4.82 25.03 10.17
N PHE A 156 -5.39 24.08 10.87
CA PHE A 156 -6.75 23.61 10.68
C PHE A 156 -7.31 23.03 11.99
N SER A 157 -8.62 23.02 12.10
CA SER A 157 -9.33 22.44 13.25
C SER A 157 -9.60 20.95 13.06
N LEU A 158 -10.03 20.27 14.13
CA LEU A 158 -10.49 18.87 14.04
C LEU A 158 -11.72 18.73 13.12
N ASP A 159 -12.59 19.73 13.11
CA ASP A 159 -13.77 19.78 12.25
C ASP A 159 -13.35 19.84 10.76
N ASP A 160 -12.29 20.60 10.45
CA ASP A 160 -11.74 20.65 9.09
C ASP A 160 -11.15 19.32 8.66
N VAL A 161 -10.58 18.52 9.59
CA VAL A 161 -10.13 17.17 9.29
C VAL A 161 -11.32 16.30 8.83
N TYR A 162 -12.45 16.33 9.55
CA TYR A 162 -13.63 15.54 9.16
C TYR A 162 -14.30 16.07 7.90
N ARG A 163 -14.38 17.39 7.68
CA ARG A 163 -14.86 17.97 6.42
C ARG A 163 -13.96 17.58 5.25
N SER A 164 -12.65 17.51 5.49
CA SER A 164 -11.69 17.06 4.48
C SER A 164 -11.96 15.63 4.04
N LEU A 165 -12.40 14.71 4.93
CA LEU A 165 -12.74 13.34 4.54
C LEU A 165 -13.87 13.30 3.50
N THR A 166 -14.92 14.11 3.66
CA THR A 166 -16.00 14.23 2.67
C THR A 166 -15.46 14.73 1.31
N TYR A 167 -14.60 15.76 1.35
CA TYR A 167 -13.98 16.29 0.13
C TYR A 167 -13.08 15.24 -0.56
N LEU A 168 -12.26 14.53 0.21
CA LEU A 168 -11.37 13.48 -0.28
C LEU A 168 -12.15 12.34 -0.92
N ASN A 169 -13.26 11.92 -0.31
CA ASN A 169 -14.13 10.89 -0.91
C ASN A 169 -14.69 11.33 -2.26
N THR A 170 -15.14 12.58 -2.39
CA THR A 170 -15.69 13.10 -3.66
C THR A 170 -14.65 13.08 -4.80
N HIS A 171 -13.37 13.17 -4.48
CA HIS A 171 -12.30 13.25 -5.45
C HIS A 171 -11.39 12.00 -5.46
N ALA A 172 -11.76 10.94 -4.76
CA ALA A 172 -10.92 9.75 -4.56
C ALA A 172 -10.47 9.12 -5.88
N ASP A 173 -11.41 8.83 -6.78
CA ASP A 173 -11.11 8.16 -8.06
C ASP A 173 -10.22 9.04 -8.96
N ALA A 174 -10.53 10.34 -9.02
CA ALA A 174 -9.71 11.28 -9.78
C ALA A 174 -8.30 11.45 -9.21
N LEU A 175 -8.16 11.37 -7.87
CA LEU A 175 -6.85 11.42 -7.21
C LEU A 175 -6.05 10.14 -7.47
N VAL A 176 -6.66 8.97 -7.38
CA VAL A 176 -6.00 7.68 -7.67
C VAL A 176 -5.53 7.65 -9.12
N LYS A 177 -6.38 8.05 -10.07
CA LYS A 177 -5.99 8.18 -11.48
C LYS A 177 -4.81 9.13 -11.66
N HIS A 178 -4.88 10.33 -11.09
CA HIS A 178 -3.79 11.31 -11.15
C HIS A 178 -2.47 10.77 -10.58
N MET A 179 -2.53 10.09 -9.43
CA MET A 179 -1.33 9.49 -8.82
C MET A 179 -0.68 8.45 -9.75
N ASN A 180 -1.47 7.60 -10.40
CA ASN A 180 -0.95 6.61 -11.34
C ASN A 180 -0.30 7.28 -12.56
N GLU A 181 -0.98 8.25 -13.18
CA GLU A 181 -0.46 9.00 -14.33
C GLU A 181 0.83 9.77 -13.98
N HIS A 182 0.85 10.40 -12.80
CA HIS A 182 2.02 11.14 -12.34
C HIS A 182 3.19 10.20 -12.03
N LEU A 183 2.93 9.08 -11.35
CA LEU A 183 3.96 8.08 -11.05
C LEU A 183 4.59 7.52 -12.34
N GLU A 184 3.78 7.23 -13.36
CA GLU A 184 4.28 6.81 -14.69
C GLU A 184 5.12 7.91 -15.37
N SER A 185 4.74 9.17 -15.22
CA SER A 185 5.50 10.29 -15.80
C SER A 185 6.87 10.49 -15.15
N VAL A 186 7.01 10.16 -13.86
CA VAL A 186 8.25 10.36 -13.09
C VAL A 186 9.14 9.13 -13.12
N ARG A 187 8.56 7.91 -13.03
CA ARG A 187 9.31 6.66 -12.88
C ARG A 187 9.27 5.76 -14.11
N GLY A 188 8.58 6.15 -15.15
CA GLY A 188 8.33 5.32 -16.33
C GLY A 188 7.08 4.46 -16.21
N PRO A 189 6.74 3.69 -17.28
CA PRO A 189 5.52 2.91 -17.35
C PRO A 189 5.40 1.90 -16.20
N ARG A 190 4.21 1.78 -15.62
CA ARG A 190 3.91 0.75 -14.62
C ARG A 190 3.80 -0.62 -15.27
N ASN A 191 4.19 -1.65 -14.56
CA ASN A 191 4.09 -3.04 -14.99
C ASN A 191 2.63 -3.54 -14.93
N LYS A 192 1.79 -3.08 -15.87
CA LYS A 192 0.35 -3.43 -15.94
C LYS A 192 0.06 -4.73 -16.68
N ALA A 193 1.06 -5.36 -17.29
CA ALA A 193 0.88 -6.61 -18.01
C ALA A 193 0.26 -7.71 -17.13
N ARG A 194 0.52 -7.67 -15.82
CA ARG A 194 -0.10 -8.56 -14.81
C ARG A 194 -0.62 -7.72 -13.65
N LEU A 195 -1.91 -7.90 -13.32
CA LEU A 195 -2.54 -7.26 -12.18
C LEU A 195 -3.03 -8.32 -11.20
N TYR A 196 -2.58 -8.23 -9.96
CA TYR A 196 -3.03 -9.08 -8.86
C TYR A 196 -4.26 -8.50 -8.22
N TYR A 197 -5.28 -9.30 -7.98
CA TYR A 197 -6.49 -8.86 -7.31
C TYR A 197 -6.89 -9.83 -6.20
N ASP A 198 -7.20 -9.29 -5.03
CA ASP A 198 -7.82 -10.01 -3.93
C ASP A 198 -8.68 -9.08 -3.06
N VAL A 199 -9.48 -9.69 -2.19
CA VAL A 199 -10.43 -9.00 -1.30
C VAL A 199 -10.17 -9.38 0.14
N THR A 200 -10.23 -8.39 1.02
CA THR A 200 -10.18 -8.64 2.46
C THR A 200 -11.20 -7.79 3.19
N ASN A 201 -11.46 -8.14 4.45
CA ASN A 201 -12.42 -7.42 5.29
C ASN A 201 -11.75 -6.65 6.42
N TYR A 202 -12.46 -5.60 6.88
CA TYR A 202 -12.09 -4.77 8.03
C TYR A 202 -13.31 -4.62 8.92
N TYR A 203 -13.14 -4.77 10.22
CA TYR A 203 -14.24 -4.74 11.19
C TYR A 203 -14.39 -3.37 11.85
N PHE A 204 -15.59 -3.16 12.39
CA PHE A 204 -15.93 -2.03 13.24
C PHE A 204 -16.17 -2.54 14.67
N GLU A 205 -15.82 -1.73 15.65
CA GLU A 205 -16.17 -2.00 17.07
C GLU A 205 -17.54 -1.37 17.39
N VAL A 206 -18.55 -1.76 16.63
CA VAL A 206 -19.96 -1.37 16.82
C VAL A 206 -20.84 -2.60 16.68
N GLU A 207 -22.00 -2.59 17.33
CA GLU A 207 -22.95 -3.72 17.28
C GLU A 207 -23.91 -3.63 16.10
N ASN A 208 -24.30 -2.41 15.70
CA ASN A 208 -25.30 -2.17 14.69
C ASN A 208 -24.69 -2.05 13.28
N GLU A 209 -25.31 -2.75 12.34
CA GLU A 209 -25.04 -2.58 10.90
C GLU A 209 -25.87 -1.44 10.31
N ASP A 210 -25.45 -0.95 9.14
CA ASP A 210 -26.22 0.06 8.41
C ASP A 210 -27.47 -0.58 7.77
N THR A 211 -28.58 0.14 7.72
CA THR A 211 -29.78 -0.30 7.00
C THR A 211 -29.48 -0.39 5.50
N ASP A 212 -28.93 0.70 4.94
CA ASP A 212 -28.54 0.83 3.53
C ASP A 212 -27.14 1.46 3.46
N GLY A 213 -26.08 0.67 3.66
CA GLY A 213 -24.71 1.20 3.68
C GLY A 213 -23.64 0.13 3.66
N LEU A 214 -22.41 0.55 3.91
CA LEU A 214 -21.22 -0.31 3.81
C LEU A 214 -21.06 -1.27 4.99
N ARG A 215 -21.45 -0.83 6.20
CA ARG A 215 -21.26 -1.64 7.41
C ARG A 215 -22.31 -2.72 7.49
N LYS A 216 -21.95 -3.92 7.09
CA LYS A 216 -22.84 -5.09 7.10
C LYS A 216 -22.18 -6.26 7.82
N ARG A 217 -22.98 -7.10 8.44
CA ARG A 217 -22.50 -8.40 8.93
C ARG A 217 -22.27 -9.32 7.76
N GLY A 218 -21.10 -9.95 7.72
CA GLY A 218 -20.69 -10.85 6.64
C GLY A 218 -19.76 -11.93 7.16
N VAL A 219 -19.14 -12.67 6.24
CA VAL A 219 -18.15 -13.70 6.57
C VAL A 219 -16.86 -13.01 7.00
N SER A 220 -16.72 -12.81 8.31
CA SER A 220 -15.49 -12.25 8.89
C SER A 220 -14.35 -13.28 8.88
N LYS A 221 -13.22 -12.91 8.26
CA LYS A 221 -12.00 -13.74 8.29
C LYS A 221 -11.44 -13.90 9.71
N GLU A 222 -11.79 -13.00 10.63
CA GLU A 222 -11.43 -13.03 12.05
C GLU A 222 -12.51 -13.66 12.95
N HIS A 223 -13.60 -14.19 12.37
CA HIS A 223 -14.73 -14.79 13.09
C HIS A 223 -15.37 -13.85 14.13
N ARG A 224 -15.35 -12.54 13.91
CA ARG A 224 -15.99 -11.54 14.77
C ARG A 224 -17.46 -11.34 14.38
N PRO A 225 -18.36 -11.14 15.36
CA PRO A 225 -19.77 -10.87 15.08
C PRO A 225 -20.06 -9.43 14.62
N SER A 226 -19.07 -8.53 14.77
CA SER A 226 -19.19 -7.11 14.43
C SER A 226 -19.39 -6.89 12.93
N PRO A 227 -20.07 -5.80 12.54
CA PRO A 227 -20.14 -5.39 11.12
C PRO A 227 -18.76 -5.21 10.52
N ILE A 228 -18.66 -5.50 9.25
CA ILE A 228 -17.43 -5.39 8.45
C ILE A 228 -17.66 -4.55 7.19
N VAL A 229 -16.59 -4.18 6.54
CA VAL A 229 -16.51 -3.65 5.19
C VAL A 229 -15.47 -4.46 4.44
N GLN A 230 -15.61 -4.59 3.13
CA GLN A 230 -14.65 -5.29 2.29
C GLN A 230 -13.86 -4.30 1.43
N MET A 231 -12.58 -4.58 1.24
CA MET A 231 -11.70 -3.86 0.34
C MET A 231 -11.12 -4.81 -0.69
N GLY A 232 -11.43 -4.56 -1.96
CA GLY A 232 -10.73 -5.13 -3.10
C GLY A 232 -9.53 -4.26 -3.45
N LEU A 233 -8.38 -4.86 -3.70
CA LEU A 233 -7.14 -4.18 -4.01
C LEU A 233 -6.53 -4.75 -5.30
N PHE A 234 -6.08 -3.88 -6.19
CA PHE A 234 -5.23 -4.22 -7.31
C PHE A 234 -3.78 -3.85 -7.01
N LEU A 235 -2.86 -4.77 -7.31
CA LEU A 235 -1.43 -4.49 -7.39
C LEU A 235 -0.95 -4.73 -8.82
N ASP A 236 0.00 -3.93 -9.27
CA ASP A 236 0.69 -4.18 -10.53
C ASP A 236 1.73 -5.32 -10.43
N GLY A 237 2.39 -5.64 -11.53
CA GLY A 237 3.39 -6.71 -11.61
C GLY A 237 4.57 -6.53 -10.65
N ASP A 238 4.85 -5.29 -10.24
CA ASP A 238 5.89 -4.97 -9.26
C ASP A 238 5.37 -4.98 -7.82
N GLY A 239 4.08 -5.22 -7.63
CA GLY A 239 3.43 -5.27 -6.32
C GLY A 239 3.14 -3.90 -5.73
N LEU A 240 3.13 -2.85 -6.56
CA LEU A 240 2.69 -1.52 -6.15
C LEU A 240 1.16 -1.42 -6.23
N PRO A 241 0.47 -0.83 -5.24
CA PRO A 241 -0.95 -0.54 -5.31
C PRO A 241 -1.32 0.23 -6.58
N PHE A 242 -2.29 -0.30 -7.34
CA PHE A 242 -2.76 0.29 -8.60
C PHE A 242 -4.13 0.95 -8.46
N ASP A 243 -5.08 0.26 -7.85
CA ASP A 243 -6.41 0.78 -7.52
C ASP A 243 -7.04 -0.05 -6.40
N TYR A 244 -8.12 0.44 -5.82
CA TYR A 244 -8.89 -0.25 -4.79
C TYR A 244 -10.38 0.08 -4.90
N GLU A 245 -11.24 -0.79 -4.35
CA GLU A 245 -12.67 -0.53 -4.24
C GLU A 245 -13.20 -1.03 -2.90
N ILE A 246 -14.17 -0.31 -2.36
CA ILE A 246 -14.80 -0.62 -1.07
C ILE A 246 -16.22 -1.14 -1.29
N PHE A 247 -16.48 -2.32 -0.74
CA PHE A 247 -17.76 -3.02 -0.84
C PHE A 247 -18.42 -3.18 0.53
N ALA A 248 -19.73 -3.34 0.51
CA ALA A 248 -20.48 -3.68 1.72
C ALA A 248 -19.97 -5.00 2.34
N GLY A 249 -20.02 -5.10 3.66
CA GLY A 249 -19.48 -6.25 4.40
C GLY A 249 -20.10 -7.60 4.06
N ASN A 250 -21.33 -7.59 3.56
CA ASN A 250 -22.05 -8.80 3.12
C ASN A 250 -21.90 -9.09 1.61
N ALA A 251 -21.09 -8.30 0.88
CA ALA A 251 -20.82 -8.57 -0.53
C ALA A 251 -20.16 -9.94 -0.70
N ASN A 252 -20.50 -10.63 -1.78
CA ASN A 252 -19.83 -11.89 -2.10
C ASN A 252 -18.53 -11.58 -2.84
N ASP A 253 -17.40 -12.10 -2.35
CA ASP A 253 -16.07 -11.91 -2.97
C ASP A 253 -16.10 -12.21 -4.48
N MET A 254 -16.89 -13.23 -4.90
CA MET A 254 -17.04 -13.61 -6.31
C MET A 254 -17.57 -12.49 -7.22
N THR A 255 -18.29 -11.52 -6.65
CA THR A 255 -18.92 -10.43 -7.41
C THR A 255 -18.16 -9.10 -7.36
N THR A 256 -17.08 -9.03 -6.61
CA THR A 256 -16.33 -7.77 -6.37
C THR A 256 -15.38 -7.39 -7.50
N MET A 257 -14.81 -8.39 -8.21
CA MET A 257 -13.74 -8.16 -9.18
C MET A 257 -14.19 -7.30 -10.38
N LEU A 258 -15.34 -7.61 -10.97
CA LEU A 258 -15.80 -6.88 -12.17
C LEU A 258 -16.14 -5.40 -11.90
N PRO A 259 -16.85 -5.03 -10.81
CA PRO A 259 -17.02 -3.63 -10.44
C PRO A 259 -15.68 -2.91 -10.17
N ALA A 260 -14.74 -3.57 -9.50
CA ALA A 260 -13.42 -3.02 -9.25
C ALA A 260 -12.63 -2.80 -10.56
N MET A 261 -12.64 -3.76 -11.49
CA MET A 261 -12.03 -3.61 -12.82
C MET A 261 -12.67 -2.46 -13.60
N LYS A 262 -14.00 -2.31 -13.56
CA LYS A 262 -14.70 -1.22 -14.24
C LYS A 262 -14.26 0.14 -13.68
N LYS A 263 -14.21 0.28 -12.36
CA LYS A 263 -13.77 1.50 -11.70
C LYS A 263 -12.32 1.84 -12.07
N ALA A 264 -11.44 0.86 -12.05
CA ALA A 264 -10.01 1.03 -12.38
C ALA A 264 -9.76 1.29 -13.89
N GLY A 265 -10.80 1.37 -14.71
CA GLY A 265 -10.66 1.56 -16.16
C GLY A 265 -10.02 0.38 -16.88
N LEU A 266 -10.11 -0.82 -16.32
CA LEU A 266 -9.50 -2.05 -16.84
C LEU A 266 -10.47 -2.87 -17.71
N ARG A 267 -11.66 -2.36 -17.95
CA ARG A 267 -12.68 -2.96 -18.81
C ARG A 267 -12.84 -2.13 -20.08
N HIS A 268 -12.45 -2.71 -21.19
CA HIS A 268 -12.33 -2.04 -22.48
C HIS A 268 -13.15 -2.74 -23.58
N ALA A 269 -14.34 -3.23 -23.26
CA ALA A 269 -15.17 -4.00 -24.19
C ALA A 269 -15.24 -3.33 -25.57
N GLY A 270 -14.53 -3.91 -26.56
CA GLY A 270 -14.56 -3.46 -27.95
C GLY A 270 -13.55 -2.37 -28.33
N ASP A 271 -12.64 -1.96 -27.45
CA ASP A 271 -11.54 -1.05 -27.79
C ASP A 271 -10.29 -1.85 -28.20
N PRO A 272 -9.93 -1.90 -29.50
CA PRO A 272 -8.78 -2.65 -29.98
C PRO A 272 -7.42 -2.00 -29.60
N GLU A 273 -7.41 -0.73 -29.20
CA GLU A 273 -6.22 0.01 -28.77
C GLU A 273 -5.93 -0.15 -27.27
N ALA A 274 -6.87 -0.77 -26.51
CA ALA A 274 -6.69 -0.96 -25.09
C ALA A 274 -5.56 -1.95 -24.78
N GLU A 275 -4.70 -1.59 -23.86
CA GLU A 275 -3.61 -2.46 -23.38
C GLU A 275 -4.19 -3.71 -22.72
N ARG A 276 -3.85 -4.89 -23.26
CA ARG A 276 -4.26 -6.18 -22.72
C ARG A 276 -3.55 -6.47 -21.41
N ILE A 277 -4.32 -6.80 -20.38
CA ILE A 277 -3.82 -7.16 -19.05
C ILE A 277 -4.12 -8.63 -18.72
N ILE A 278 -3.33 -9.22 -17.82
CA ILE A 278 -3.58 -10.54 -17.23
C ILE A 278 -3.97 -10.37 -15.77
N VAL A 279 -5.20 -10.72 -15.42
CA VAL A 279 -5.68 -10.68 -14.03
C VAL A 279 -5.29 -11.96 -13.31
N VAL A 280 -4.57 -11.84 -12.21
CA VAL A 280 -4.14 -12.95 -11.35
C VAL A 280 -4.94 -12.90 -10.06
N ALA A 281 -5.69 -13.97 -9.76
CA ALA A 281 -6.53 -14.01 -8.56
C ALA A 281 -6.71 -15.43 -7.99
N ASP A 282 -7.18 -15.51 -6.73
CA ASP A 282 -7.39 -16.80 -6.06
C ASP A 282 -8.70 -17.49 -6.50
N LYS A 283 -8.83 -18.74 -6.11
CA LYS A 283 -9.96 -19.66 -6.41
C LYS A 283 -11.33 -19.10 -6.08
N GLY A 284 -11.43 -18.20 -5.09
CA GLY A 284 -12.69 -17.53 -4.73
C GLY A 284 -13.26 -16.70 -5.87
N LEU A 285 -12.40 -16.21 -6.76
CA LEU A 285 -12.73 -15.36 -7.89
C LEU A 285 -12.84 -16.12 -9.23
N ASN A 286 -12.56 -17.43 -9.24
CA ASN A 286 -12.67 -18.31 -10.40
C ASN A 286 -14.14 -18.69 -10.65
N THR A 287 -14.90 -17.75 -11.20
CA THR A 287 -16.32 -17.93 -11.56
C THR A 287 -16.54 -17.82 -13.06
N SER A 288 -17.60 -18.44 -13.57
CA SER A 288 -17.96 -18.34 -14.99
C SER A 288 -18.15 -16.88 -15.44
N ASN A 289 -18.79 -16.06 -14.61
CA ASN A 289 -19.04 -14.66 -14.92
C ASN A 289 -17.73 -13.86 -15.03
N ASN A 290 -16.80 -14.06 -14.10
CA ASN A 290 -15.52 -13.36 -14.10
C ASN A 290 -14.68 -13.76 -15.33
N ILE A 291 -14.54 -15.07 -15.58
CA ILE A 291 -13.81 -15.57 -16.74
C ILE A 291 -14.40 -15.02 -18.04
N ALA A 292 -15.73 -15.15 -18.21
CA ALA A 292 -16.39 -14.67 -19.40
C ALA A 292 -16.21 -13.15 -19.61
N ALA A 293 -16.36 -12.35 -18.57
CA ALA A 293 -16.18 -10.90 -18.66
C ALA A 293 -14.74 -10.49 -18.98
N ILE A 294 -13.74 -11.11 -18.34
CA ILE A 294 -12.33 -10.85 -18.63
C ILE A 294 -12.01 -11.19 -20.10
N THR A 295 -12.48 -12.37 -20.56
CA THR A 295 -12.25 -12.83 -21.94
C THR A 295 -12.95 -11.92 -22.98
N LEU A 296 -14.19 -11.49 -22.70
CA LEU A 296 -14.94 -10.60 -23.60
C LEU A 296 -14.31 -9.19 -23.67
N ASP A 297 -13.65 -8.75 -22.61
CA ASP A 297 -12.88 -7.50 -22.60
C ASP A 297 -11.50 -7.63 -23.29
N GLY A 298 -11.16 -8.79 -23.88
CA GLY A 298 -9.85 -9.03 -24.50
C GLY A 298 -8.70 -9.28 -23.53
N ASN A 299 -8.98 -9.29 -22.23
CA ASN A 299 -8.00 -9.51 -21.18
C ASN A 299 -7.72 -10.99 -20.93
N GLY A 300 -6.59 -11.27 -20.29
CA GLY A 300 -6.19 -12.58 -19.84
C GLY A 300 -6.44 -12.82 -18.35
N PHE A 301 -6.31 -14.09 -17.95
CA PHE A 301 -6.42 -14.46 -16.54
C PHE A 301 -5.48 -15.62 -16.17
N ILE A 302 -5.06 -15.63 -14.91
CA ILE A 302 -4.40 -16.75 -14.23
C ILE A 302 -5.12 -16.92 -12.88
N LEU A 303 -5.88 -18.02 -12.75
CA LEU A 303 -6.75 -18.26 -11.61
C LEU A 303 -6.48 -19.63 -11.02
N SER A 304 -6.49 -19.78 -9.70
CA SER A 304 -6.43 -21.12 -9.12
C SER A 304 -7.76 -21.86 -9.25
N GLN A 305 -7.64 -23.17 -9.39
CA GLN A 305 -8.76 -24.09 -9.51
C GLN A 305 -8.71 -25.10 -8.36
N SER A 306 -9.79 -25.20 -7.59
CA SER A 306 -9.85 -26.17 -6.50
C SER A 306 -9.86 -27.61 -7.04
N VAL A 307 -8.84 -28.41 -6.76
CA VAL A 307 -8.77 -29.84 -7.12
C VAL A 307 -9.84 -30.63 -6.38
N ARG A 308 -10.03 -30.39 -5.08
CA ARG A 308 -11.01 -31.13 -4.23
C ARG A 308 -12.46 -30.93 -4.68
N LYS A 309 -12.79 -29.75 -5.22
CA LYS A 309 -14.13 -29.40 -5.71
C LYS A 309 -14.26 -29.43 -7.23
N ALA A 310 -13.24 -29.90 -7.93
CA ALA A 310 -13.26 -29.97 -9.38
C ALA A 310 -14.23 -31.04 -9.90
N ALA A 311 -14.69 -30.87 -11.14
CA ALA A 311 -15.38 -31.93 -11.85
C ALA A 311 -14.51 -33.21 -11.94
N LYS A 312 -15.15 -34.37 -11.99
CA LYS A 312 -14.45 -35.66 -11.95
C LYS A 312 -13.32 -35.75 -12.99
N GLN A 313 -13.58 -35.32 -14.22
CA GLN A 313 -12.59 -35.34 -15.30
C GLN A 313 -11.29 -34.57 -14.98
N LEU A 314 -11.40 -33.37 -14.40
CA LEU A 314 -10.23 -32.57 -14.00
C LEU A 314 -9.54 -33.20 -12.80
N LYS A 315 -10.31 -33.66 -11.81
CA LYS A 315 -9.77 -34.31 -10.61
C LYS A 315 -8.99 -35.58 -10.96
N ASP A 316 -9.56 -36.46 -11.79
CA ASP A 316 -8.94 -37.71 -12.23
C ASP A 316 -7.65 -37.39 -13.03
N TRP A 317 -7.68 -36.40 -13.91
CA TRP A 317 -6.48 -35.98 -14.64
C TRP A 317 -5.40 -35.45 -13.70
N VAL A 318 -5.74 -34.60 -12.73
CA VAL A 318 -4.74 -34.06 -11.76
C VAL A 318 -4.12 -35.18 -10.94
N LEU A 319 -4.90 -36.15 -10.49
CA LEU A 319 -4.43 -37.24 -9.62
C LEU A 319 -3.73 -38.37 -10.37
N CYS A 320 -3.91 -38.50 -11.69
CA CYS A 320 -3.19 -39.46 -12.52
C CYS A 320 -1.71 -39.06 -12.60
N ASP A 321 -0.80 -40.01 -12.34
CA ASP A 321 0.65 -39.76 -12.38
C ASP A 321 1.20 -39.59 -13.80
N GLU A 322 0.49 -40.07 -14.80
CA GLU A 322 0.89 -39.95 -16.19
C GLU A 322 1.01 -38.51 -16.65
N GLY A 323 2.07 -38.20 -17.41
CA GLY A 323 2.32 -36.88 -17.97
C GLY A 323 3.00 -35.86 -17.02
N TYR A 324 3.20 -36.22 -15.73
CA TYR A 324 4.00 -35.36 -14.84
C TYR A 324 5.48 -35.40 -15.20
N ARG A 325 6.05 -34.19 -15.34
CA ARG A 325 7.50 -33.97 -15.50
C ARG A 325 8.09 -33.64 -14.14
N GLN A 326 9.16 -34.33 -13.75
CA GLN A 326 9.92 -34.04 -12.53
C GLN A 326 11.13 -33.16 -12.88
N ASN A 327 11.34 -32.09 -12.13
CA ASN A 327 12.47 -31.18 -12.35
C ASN A 327 13.61 -31.57 -11.39
N GLY A 328 14.28 -32.71 -11.66
CA GLY A 328 15.51 -33.14 -10.96
C GLY A 328 15.37 -33.52 -9.48
N SER A 329 14.28 -33.18 -8.78
CA SER A 329 14.04 -33.58 -7.39
C SER A 329 12.66 -34.23 -7.22
N ALA A 330 12.58 -35.21 -6.31
CA ALA A 330 11.30 -35.85 -5.94
C ALA A 330 10.34 -34.94 -5.15
N THR A 331 10.65 -33.62 -5.05
CA THR A 331 9.90 -32.67 -4.24
C THR A 331 8.90 -31.86 -5.06
N PHE A 332 8.98 -31.89 -6.40
CA PHE A 332 8.11 -31.12 -7.28
C PHE A 332 7.89 -31.86 -8.61
N LYS A 333 6.63 -31.90 -9.05
CA LYS A 333 6.26 -32.37 -10.38
C LYS A 333 5.16 -31.50 -10.97
N VAL A 334 5.17 -31.31 -12.30
CA VAL A 334 4.22 -30.49 -13.04
C VAL A 334 3.78 -31.13 -14.34
N LYS A 335 2.53 -30.90 -14.72
CA LYS A 335 1.99 -31.20 -16.06
C LYS A 335 0.99 -30.14 -16.48
N SER A 336 0.78 -30.02 -17.77
CA SER A 336 -0.21 -29.11 -18.33
C SER A 336 -0.95 -29.70 -19.52
N ARG A 337 -2.10 -29.15 -19.84
CA ARG A 337 -2.86 -29.43 -21.04
C ARG A 337 -3.66 -28.20 -21.46
N ILE A 338 -4.05 -28.17 -22.73
CA ILE A 338 -5.09 -27.26 -23.21
C ILE A 338 -6.44 -27.96 -23.07
N ALA A 339 -7.42 -27.24 -22.51
CA ALA A 339 -8.75 -27.78 -22.29
C ALA A 339 -9.81 -26.69 -22.55
N ASP A 340 -10.97 -27.11 -22.98
CA ASP A 340 -12.13 -26.26 -23.19
C ASP A 340 -12.93 -26.10 -21.90
N LYS A 341 -12.92 -24.89 -21.34
CA LYS A 341 -13.69 -24.57 -20.14
C LYS A 341 -15.04 -23.97 -20.53
N ALA A 342 -16.13 -24.67 -20.16
CA ALA A 342 -17.47 -24.14 -20.31
C ALA A 342 -17.74 -23.07 -19.25
N VAL A 343 -18.08 -21.86 -19.69
CA VAL A 343 -18.53 -20.76 -18.84
C VAL A 343 -19.95 -20.35 -19.24
N TYR A 344 -20.72 -19.82 -18.30
CA TYR A 344 -22.10 -19.41 -18.54
C TYR A 344 -22.18 -17.89 -18.41
N VAL A 345 -22.63 -17.24 -19.48
CA VAL A 345 -22.87 -15.80 -19.54
C VAL A 345 -24.35 -15.54 -19.49
N VAL A 346 -24.78 -14.56 -18.70
CA VAL A 346 -26.17 -14.07 -18.74
C VAL A 346 -26.22 -12.96 -19.78
N GLY A 347 -26.93 -13.18 -20.88
CA GLY A 347 -27.16 -12.19 -21.93
C GLY A 347 -28.07 -11.04 -21.45
N GLU A 348 -28.17 -9.97 -22.23
CA GLU A 348 -29.06 -8.84 -21.98
C GLU A 348 -30.55 -9.27 -21.87
N ASP A 349 -30.91 -10.37 -22.54
CA ASP A 349 -32.19 -11.02 -22.50
C ASP A 349 -32.47 -11.86 -21.22
N GLY A 350 -31.53 -11.83 -20.26
CA GLY A 350 -31.58 -12.62 -19.01
C GLY A 350 -31.34 -14.13 -19.20
N LYS A 351 -31.11 -14.62 -20.43
CA LYS A 351 -30.89 -16.04 -20.69
C LYS A 351 -29.42 -16.43 -20.48
N ARG A 352 -29.21 -17.59 -19.85
CA ARG A 352 -27.89 -18.20 -19.71
C ARG A 352 -27.47 -18.82 -21.04
N ARG A 353 -26.32 -18.38 -21.54
CA ARG A 353 -25.66 -18.93 -22.72
C ARG A 353 -24.36 -19.60 -22.32
N LYS A 354 -24.12 -20.78 -22.84
CA LYS A 354 -22.84 -21.49 -22.66
C LYS A 354 -21.83 -20.94 -23.66
N VAL A 355 -20.69 -20.48 -23.16
CA VAL A 355 -19.54 -20.06 -23.96
C VAL A 355 -18.38 -20.99 -23.62
N THR A 356 -17.62 -21.40 -24.61
CA THR A 356 -16.42 -22.22 -24.41
C THR A 356 -15.20 -21.32 -24.49
N VAL A 357 -14.36 -21.36 -23.45
CA VAL A 357 -13.11 -20.60 -23.37
C VAL A 357 -11.96 -21.60 -23.34
N PRO A 358 -11.06 -21.58 -24.33
CA PRO A 358 -9.86 -22.44 -24.28
C PRO A 358 -8.94 -21.94 -23.17
N VAL A 359 -8.51 -22.86 -22.31
CA VAL A 359 -7.64 -22.56 -21.16
C VAL A 359 -6.48 -23.55 -21.11
N LYS A 360 -5.36 -23.08 -20.62
CA LYS A 360 -4.26 -23.95 -20.19
C LYS A 360 -4.48 -24.32 -18.74
N GLU A 361 -4.62 -25.63 -18.48
CA GLU A 361 -4.68 -26.19 -17.12
C GLU A 361 -3.27 -26.64 -16.74
N VAL A 362 -2.72 -26.07 -15.65
CA VAL A 362 -1.40 -26.42 -15.09
C VAL A 362 -1.60 -27.06 -13.74
N ALA A 363 -1.31 -28.35 -13.64
CA ALA A 363 -1.36 -29.09 -12.38
C ALA A 363 0.06 -29.34 -11.88
N PHE A 364 0.29 -29.13 -10.60
CA PHE A 364 1.56 -29.45 -9.96
C PHE A 364 1.36 -30.07 -8.59
N TRP A 365 2.34 -30.82 -8.14
CA TRP A 365 2.46 -31.34 -6.79
C TRP A 365 3.75 -30.84 -6.18
N SER A 366 3.73 -30.44 -4.91
CA SER A 366 4.93 -30.12 -4.17
C SER A 366 4.90 -30.71 -2.76
N ARG A 367 6.08 -31.08 -2.24
CA ARG A 367 6.22 -31.63 -0.90
C ARG A 367 5.79 -30.63 0.18
N ASP A 368 6.21 -29.38 0.09
CA ASP A 368 5.84 -28.35 1.06
C ASP A 368 4.33 -28.16 1.15
N TYR A 369 3.66 -28.17 -0.01
CA TYR A 369 2.22 -28.07 -0.07
C TYR A 369 1.51 -29.33 0.44
N PHE A 370 2.11 -30.50 0.22
CA PHE A 370 1.63 -31.77 0.76
C PHE A 370 1.71 -31.77 2.29
N GLU A 371 2.83 -31.43 2.89
CA GLU A 371 3.03 -31.38 4.34
C GLU A 371 2.07 -30.38 5.00
N ARG A 372 1.91 -29.20 4.41
CA ARG A 372 0.95 -28.21 4.86
C ARG A 372 -0.50 -28.70 4.78
N SER A 373 -0.90 -29.26 3.65
CA SER A 373 -2.27 -29.76 3.45
C SER A 373 -2.60 -30.89 4.40
N ARG A 374 -1.65 -31.82 4.61
CA ARG A 374 -1.74 -32.91 5.59
C ARG A 374 -1.94 -32.38 7.01
N TYR A 375 -1.10 -31.44 7.44
CA TYR A 375 -1.20 -30.84 8.77
C TYR A 375 -2.54 -30.14 9.01
N GLU A 376 -3.01 -29.35 8.02
CA GLU A 376 -4.31 -28.69 8.11
C GLU A 376 -5.47 -29.71 8.16
N ARG A 377 -5.37 -30.78 7.38
CA ARG A 377 -6.36 -31.88 7.38
C ARG A 377 -6.40 -32.61 8.72
N GLU A 378 -5.25 -32.95 9.29
CA GLU A 378 -5.14 -33.61 10.61
C GLU A 378 -5.81 -32.77 11.70
N LYS A 379 -5.59 -31.46 11.72
CA LYS A 379 -6.27 -30.54 12.67
C LYS A 379 -7.80 -30.56 12.52
N VAL A 380 -8.31 -30.63 11.30
CA VAL A 380 -9.75 -30.69 11.06
C VAL A 380 -10.33 -32.04 11.47
N ILE A 381 -9.58 -33.13 11.25
CA ILE A 381 -9.95 -34.47 11.73
C ILE A 381 -10.05 -34.51 13.26
N GLU A 382 -9.05 -33.96 13.97
CA GLU A 382 -9.07 -33.90 15.44
C GLU A 382 -10.26 -33.08 15.97
N LYS A 383 -10.55 -31.92 15.36
CA LYS A 383 -11.74 -31.12 15.69
C LYS A 383 -13.04 -31.91 15.46
N SER A 384 -13.12 -32.67 14.36
CA SER A 384 -14.28 -33.52 14.07
C SER A 384 -14.43 -34.64 15.10
N ARG A 385 -13.32 -35.31 15.49
CA ARG A 385 -13.32 -36.32 16.58
C ARG A 385 -13.77 -35.76 17.93
N ALA A 386 -13.28 -34.56 18.27
CA ALA A 386 -13.67 -33.89 19.52
C ALA A 386 -15.16 -33.53 19.51
N ALA A 387 -15.69 -33.02 18.42
CA ALA A 387 -17.10 -32.69 18.28
C ALA A 387 -18.02 -33.93 18.40
N ILE A 388 -17.61 -35.04 17.78
CA ILE A 388 -18.32 -36.32 17.86
C ILE A 388 -18.36 -36.80 19.34
N ARG A 389 -17.22 -36.79 20.04
CA ARG A 389 -17.14 -37.23 21.47
C ARG A 389 -17.98 -36.38 22.40
N ASN A 390 -18.06 -35.09 22.18
CA ASN A 390 -18.76 -34.16 23.08
C ASN A 390 -20.27 -34.10 22.82
N GLY A 391 -20.84 -34.86 21.90
CA GLY A 391 -22.28 -34.89 21.60
C GLY A 391 -22.88 -33.55 21.13
N GLY A 392 -22.04 -32.54 20.93
CA GLY A 392 -22.43 -31.15 20.71
C GLY A 392 -22.54 -30.78 19.22
N MET A 393 -23.29 -31.55 18.45
CA MET A 393 -23.52 -31.27 17.01
C MET A 393 -24.81 -30.48 16.82
N SER A 394 -24.80 -29.17 17.13
CA SER A 394 -25.86 -28.27 16.69
C SER A 394 -25.57 -27.80 15.26
N SER A 395 -26.60 -27.75 14.44
CA SER A 395 -26.55 -27.54 12.98
C SER A 395 -25.93 -26.20 12.52
N ALA A 396 -25.74 -25.24 13.40
CA ALA A 396 -25.26 -23.88 13.06
C ALA A 396 -23.75 -23.67 13.25
N ALA A 397 -23.11 -24.33 14.23
CA ALA A 397 -21.68 -24.12 14.56
C ALA A 397 -20.72 -24.99 13.74
N ALA A 398 -21.23 -25.89 12.92
CA ALA A 398 -20.57 -27.13 12.57
C ALA A 398 -19.96 -27.22 11.17
N LYS A 399 -20.19 -26.27 10.25
CA LYS A 399 -19.80 -26.49 8.84
C LYS A 399 -18.29 -26.58 8.57
N THR A 400 -17.44 -26.01 9.41
CA THR A 400 -15.98 -26.07 9.23
C THR A 400 -15.30 -27.02 10.22
N SER A 401 -15.77 -27.08 11.48
CA SER A 401 -15.19 -27.90 12.55
C SER A 401 -15.58 -29.38 12.47
N VAL A 402 -16.64 -29.73 11.73
CA VAL A 402 -17.17 -31.09 11.58
C VAL A 402 -17.16 -31.58 10.13
N ARG A 403 -16.23 -31.09 9.33
CA ARG A 403 -16.15 -31.43 7.89
C ARG A 403 -16.09 -32.92 7.64
N TYR A 404 -15.52 -33.70 8.55
CA TYR A 404 -15.35 -35.15 8.46
C TYR A 404 -16.27 -35.94 9.38
N ALA A 405 -17.33 -35.33 9.88
CA ALA A 405 -18.36 -36.08 10.60
C ALA A 405 -19.52 -36.41 9.66
N LYS A 406 -19.99 -37.65 9.74
CA LYS A 406 -21.13 -38.16 8.99
C LYS A 406 -22.17 -38.67 9.98
N ASP A 407 -23.41 -38.28 9.77
CA ASP A 407 -24.55 -38.84 10.51
C ASP A 407 -24.92 -40.20 9.92
N MET A 408 -24.88 -41.24 10.72
CA MET A 408 -25.37 -42.56 10.38
C MET A 408 -26.61 -42.84 11.21
N PRO A 409 -27.83 -42.60 10.68
CA PRO A 409 -29.03 -42.88 11.43
C PRO A 409 -29.10 -44.40 11.74
N ALA A 410 -29.07 -44.74 13.03
CA ALA A 410 -29.33 -46.09 13.45
C ALA A 410 -30.86 -46.31 13.40
N VAL A 411 -31.32 -47.27 12.61
CA VAL A 411 -32.71 -47.70 12.62
C VAL A 411 -32.85 -48.72 13.73
N ARG A 412 -33.71 -48.49 14.72
CA ARG A 412 -34.10 -49.52 15.68
C ARG A 412 -34.89 -50.59 14.97
N GLU A 413 -34.80 -51.81 15.42
CA GLU A 413 -35.59 -52.98 14.92
C GLU A 413 -37.11 -52.70 14.94
N THR A 414 -37.59 -51.69 15.65
CA THR A 414 -38.97 -51.23 15.76
C THR A 414 -39.42 -50.21 14.69
N GLY A 415 -38.53 -49.80 13.74
CA GLY A 415 -38.87 -48.81 12.72
C GLY A 415 -38.92 -47.36 13.20
N GLU A 416 -38.62 -47.08 14.48
CA GLU A 416 -38.51 -45.71 14.99
C GLU A 416 -37.16 -45.12 14.65
N ALA A 417 -37.15 -43.85 14.21
CA ALA A 417 -35.92 -43.07 13.97
C ALA A 417 -35.11 -42.98 15.26
N ALA A 418 -33.95 -43.65 15.25
CA ALA A 418 -33.05 -43.59 16.42
C ALA A 418 -32.21 -42.33 16.40
N SER A 419 -31.67 -42.02 17.56
CA SER A 419 -30.75 -40.89 17.78
C SER A 419 -29.65 -40.81 16.74
N HIS A 420 -29.30 -39.57 16.33
CA HIS A 420 -28.17 -39.27 15.47
C HIS A 420 -26.90 -39.96 15.96
N ASN A 421 -26.31 -40.83 15.12
CA ASN A 421 -25.03 -41.47 15.40
C ASN A 421 -23.95 -40.89 14.49
N TRP A 422 -23.18 -39.95 15.04
CA TRP A 422 -22.14 -39.28 14.33
C TRP A 422 -20.85 -40.11 14.33
N VAL A 423 -20.30 -40.38 13.15
CA VAL A 423 -19.05 -41.08 12.96
C VAL A 423 -18.11 -40.32 12.04
N LEU A 424 -16.82 -40.62 12.07
CA LEU A 424 -15.88 -40.09 11.08
C LEU A 424 -16.19 -40.63 9.69
N ASP A 425 -16.18 -39.76 8.70
CA ASP A 425 -16.32 -40.12 7.29
C ASP A 425 -14.93 -40.43 6.70
N GLU A 426 -14.47 -41.67 6.93
CA GLU A 426 -13.17 -42.16 6.47
C GLU A 426 -13.05 -42.09 4.93
N SER A 427 -14.16 -42.27 4.20
CA SER A 427 -14.16 -42.16 2.74
C SER A 427 -13.86 -40.74 2.25
N LYS A 428 -14.40 -39.75 2.94
CA LYS A 428 -14.15 -38.36 2.65
C LYS A 428 -12.75 -37.92 3.06
N ILE A 429 -12.23 -38.45 4.18
CA ILE A 429 -10.85 -38.25 4.62
C ILE A 429 -9.90 -38.78 3.53
N ALA A 430 -10.05 -40.03 3.08
CA ALA A 430 -9.21 -40.62 2.06
C ALA A 430 -9.29 -39.87 0.71
N ALA A 431 -10.49 -39.41 0.33
CA ALA A 431 -10.69 -38.61 -0.89
C ALA A 431 -10.01 -37.24 -0.85
N ASP A 432 -9.94 -36.62 0.32
CA ASP A 432 -9.24 -35.34 0.53
C ASP A 432 -7.72 -35.56 0.66
N GLU A 433 -7.28 -36.66 1.26
CA GLU A 433 -5.88 -37.06 1.37
C GLU A 433 -5.24 -37.29 0.02
N ALA A 434 -5.94 -37.96 -0.89
CA ALA A 434 -5.47 -38.13 -2.27
C ALA A 434 -5.17 -36.82 -3.00
N CYS A 435 -5.76 -35.70 -2.55
CA CYS A 435 -5.53 -34.38 -3.13
C CYS A 435 -4.42 -33.57 -2.42
N ASP A 436 -3.80 -34.11 -1.36
CA ASP A 436 -2.76 -33.39 -0.63
C ASP A 436 -1.52 -33.16 -1.49
N GLY A 437 -1.01 -31.96 -1.49
CA GLY A 437 0.14 -31.55 -2.30
C GLY A 437 -0.19 -31.17 -3.74
N TYR A 438 -1.38 -31.50 -4.25
CA TYR A 438 -1.80 -31.15 -5.60
C TYR A 438 -2.44 -29.77 -5.67
N TYR A 439 -2.06 -29.02 -6.68
CA TYR A 439 -2.58 -27.71 -7.01
C TYR A 439 -2.90 -27.62 -8.50
N CYS A 440 -3.89 -26.83 -8.87
CA CYS A 440 -4.24 -26.58 -10.25
C CYS A 440 -4.46 -25.09 -10.50
N ILE A 441 -3.88 -24.58 -11.58
CA ILE A 441 -4.04 -23.21 -12.07
C ILE A 441 -4.66 -23.32 -13.47
N ILE A 442 -5.56 -22.41 -13.79
CA ILE A 442 -6.07 -22.21 -15.14
C ILE A 442 -5.65 -20.86 -15.66
N ALA A 443 -5.20 -20.81 -16.89
CA ALA A 443 -4.75 -19.59 -17.55
C ALA A 443 -5.35 -19.47 -18.96
N SER A 444 -5.66 -18.24 -19.36
CA SER A 444 -6.00 -17.94 -20.77
C SER A 444 -4.77 -17.95 -21.67
N GLU A 445 -3.57 -17.87 -21.09
CA GLU A 445 -2.28 -17.77 -21.76
C GLU A 445 -1.80 -19.18 -22.15
N GLN A 446 -2.23 -19.68 -23.31
CA GLN A 446 -1.97 -21.05 -23.74
C GLN A 446 -0.48 -21.31 -24.03
N GLU A 447 0.20 -20.31 -24.62
CA GLU A 447 1.61 -20.40 -25.02
C GLU A 447 2.60 -20.09 -23.87
N MET A 448 2.11 -19.51 -22.75
CA MET A 448 2.94 -19.19 -21.60
C MET A 448 3.49 -20.47 -20.96
N ASP A 449 4.78 -20.49 -20.60
CA ASP A 449 5.40 -21.63 -19.94
C ASP A 449 4.74 -21.97 -18.60
N ASP A 450 4.70 -23.25 -18.25
CA ASP A 450 4.08 -23.74 -17.01
C ASP A 450 4.71 -23.11 -15.77
N ARG A 451 6.03 -22.93 -15.79
CA ARG A 451 6.77 -22.31 -14.69
C ARG A 451 6.42 -20.83 -14.56
N GLU A 452 6.31 -20.14 -15.68
CA GLU A 452 5.93 -18.73 -15.69
C GLU A 452 4.50 -18.52 -15.16
N ILE A 453 3.55 -19.40 -15.50
CA ILE A 453 2.18 -19.37 -14.95
C ILE A 453 2.20 -19.58 -13.43
N ILE A 454 2.99 -20.55 -12.95
CA ILE A 454 3.11 -20.84 -11.53
C ILE A 454 3.76 -19.66 -10.78
N GLU A 455 4.81 -19.07 -11.34
CA GLU A 455 5.49 -17.91 -10.75
C GLU A 455 4.58 -16.66 -10.73
N ALA A 456 3.85 -16.42 -11.80
CA ALA A 456 2.84 -15.37 -11.84
C ALA A 456 1.79 -15.57 -10.75
N TYR A 457 1.24 -16.78 -10.62
CA TYR A 457 0.26 -17.09 -9.57
C TYR A 457 0.86 -16.97 -8.16
N ARG A 458 2.08 -17.42 -7.95
CA ARG A 458 2.79 -17.25 -6.67
C ARG A 458 2.91 -15.78 -6.28
N GLY A 459 2.99 -14.87 -7.24
CA GLY A 459 3.02 -13.42 -6.99
C GLY A 459 1.85 -12.89 -6.14
N LEU A 460 0.75 -13.64 -5.96
CA LEU A 460 -0.37 -13.28 -5.07
C LEU A 460 0.05 -13.08 -3.60
N TRP A 461 1.16 -13.64 -3.14
CA TRP A 461 1.64 -13.37 -1.78
C TRP A 461 1.85 -11.88 -1.51
N ARG A 462 2.15 -11.08 -2.54
CA ARG A 462 2.36 -9.63 -2.43
C ARG A 462 1.10 -8.89 -1.99
N ILE A 463 -0.07 -9.36 -2.45
CA ILE A 463 -1.34 -8.75 -2.04
C ILE A 463 -1.73 -9.20 -0.63
N GLU A 464 -1.46 -10.46 -0.26
CA GLU A 464 -1.64 -10.95 1.10
C GLU A 464 -0.76 -10.15 2.09
N ASP A 465 0.52 -9.90 1.73
CA ASP A 465 1.42 -9.06 2.52
C ASP A 465 0.96 -7.61 2.57
N SER A 466 0.39 -7.06 1.50
CA SER A 466 -0.17 -5.71 1.49
C SER A 466 -1.37 -5.60 2.45
N PHE A 467 -2.23 -6.61 2.49
CA PHE A 467 -3.31 -6.66 3.48
C PHE A 467 -2.80 -6.85 4.91
N ARG A 468 -1.72 -7.60 5.12
CA ARG A 468 -1.07 -7.71 6.42
C ARG A 468 -0.55 -6.35 6.89
N VAL A 469 0.15 -5.61 6.02
CA VAL A 469 0.64 -4.25 6.32
C VAL A 469 -0.51 -3.33 6.69
N LEU A 470 -1.58 -3.30 5.89
CA LEU A 470 -2.76 -2.47 6.19
C LEU A 470 -3.41 -2.82 7.53
N LYS A 471 -3.53 -4.12 7.84
CA LYS A 471 -4.25 -4.60 9.04
C LYS A 471 -3.43 -4.52 10.32
N SER A 472 -2.12 -4.76 10.23
CA SER A 472 -1.25 -4.93 11.38
C SER A 472 -0.28 -3.77 11.57
N ASP A 473 0.42 -3.35 10.50
CA ASP A 473 1.44 -2.31 10.61
C ASP A 473 0.80 -0.91 10.59
N PHE A 474 -0.29 -0.75 9.84
CA PHE A 474 -1.02 0.52 9.72
C PHE A 474 -2.28 0.59 10.58
N ASP A 475 -2.62 -0.45 11.30
CA ASP A 475 -3.80 -0.50 12.17
C ASP A 475 -5.08 0.07 11.51
N ALA A 476 -5.32 -0.33 10.23
CA ALA A 476 -6.48 0.13 9.47
C ALA A 476 -7.81 -0.40 10.02
N ARG A 477 -7.76 -1.23 11.05
CA ARG A 477 -8.88 -1.78 11.81
C ARG A 477 -8.57 -1.79 13.31
N PRO A 478 -9.56 -1.50 14.19
CA PRO A 478 -10.96 -1.21 13.86
C PRO A 478 -11.10 0.13 13.12
N VAL A 479 -12.16 0.24 12.30
CA VAL A 479 -12.48 1.48 11.59
C VAL A 479 -13.26 2.41 12.52
N TYR A 480 -12.69 3.59 12.83
CA TYR A 480 -13.22 4.54 13.82
C TYR A 480 -14.16 5.61 13.24
N VAL A 481 -14.51 5.54 11.96
CA VAL A 481 -15.44 6.47 11.31
C VAL A 481 -16.71 5.73 10.91
N SER A 482 -17.87 6.43 10.99
CA SER A 482 -19.18 5.81 10.82
C SER A 482 -19.88 6.20 9.52
N ARG A 483 -19.68 7.41 9.01
CA ARG A 483 -20.28 7.87 7.75
C ARG A 483 -19.64 7.18 6.56
N GLU A 484 -20.40 6.81 5.57
CA GLU A 484 -19.91 6.09 4.38
C GLU A 484 -18.79 6.85 3.65
N ASP A 485 -18.99 8.14 3.40
CA ASP A 485 -17.98 8.99 2.77
C ASP A 485 -16.66 9.07 3.59
N HIS A 486 -16.76 9.07 4.92
CA HIS A 486 -15.60 9.04 5.80
C HIS A 486 -14.93 7.65 5.83
N ILE A 487 -15.70 6.56 5.71
CA ILE A 487 -15.17 5.21 5.60
C ILE A 487 -14.35 5.09 4.30
N ARG A 488 -14.91 5.51 3.16
CA ARG A 488 -14.20 5.51 1.87
C ARG A 488 -12.94 6.37 1.91
N ALA A 489 -12.99 7.56 2.49
CA ALA A 489 -11.83 8.44 2.68
C ALA A 489 -10.78 7.83 3.63
N HIS A 490 -11.18 7.09 4.66
CA HIS A 490 -10.25 6.35 5.51
C HIS A 490 -9.42 5.34 4.70
N PHE A 491 -10.07 4.58 3.83
CA PHE A 491 -9.37 3.61 2.98
C PHE A 491 -8.52 4.29 1.88
N LEU A 492 -8.91 5.48 1.39
CA LEU A 492 -8.04 6.29 0.52
C LEU A 492 -6.73 6.66 1.24
N VAL A 493 -6.81 7.13 2.49
CA VAL A 493 -5.61 7.43 3.29
C VAL A 493 -4.74 6.18 3.49
N CYS A 494 -5.36 5.03 3.80
CA CYS A 494 -4.66 3.76 3.95
C CYS A 494 -4.00 3.29 2.64
N TYR A 495 -4.69 3.45 1.51
CA TYR A 495 -4.17 3.15 0.18
C TYR A 495 -2.95 4.01 -0.18
N ILE A 496 -3.03 5.32 0.03
CA ILE A 496 -1.92 6.25 -0.22
C ILE A 496 -0.72 5.89 0.68
N ALA A 497 -0.94 5.65 1.97
CA ALA A 497 0.10 5.24 2.90
C ALA A 497 0.77 3.93 2.46
N LEU A 498 -0.03 2.95 1.97
CA LEU A 498 0.48 1.69 1.44
C LEU A 498 1.32 1.91 0.17
N LEU A 499 0.85 2.72 -0.77
CA LEU A 499 1.58 3.02 -2.00
C LEU A 499 2.92 3.70 -1.69
N VAL A 500 2.94 4.70 -0.80
CA VAL A 500 4.17 5.36 -0.32
C VAL A 500 5.10 4.36 0.35
N MET A 501 4.58 3.47 1.20
CA MET A 501 5.39 2.43 1.86
C MET A 501 6.01 1.47 0.83
N ARG A 502 5.25 1.04 -0.18
CA ARG A 502 5.75 0.16 -1.23
C ARG A 502 6.81 0.82 -2.11
N LEU A 503 6.70 2.12 -2.38
CA LEU A 503 7.73 2.89 -3.07
C LEU A 503 9.01 2.98 -2.23
N MET A 504 8.92 3.25 -0.93
CA MET A 504 10.07 3.23 -0.03
C MET A 504 10.75 1.85 0.01
N GLN A 505 9.96 0.78 0.07
CA GLN A 505 10.50 -0.58 0.00
C GLN A 505 11.16 -0.88 -1.34
N LEU A 506 10.61 -0.41 -2.45
CA LEU A 506 11.19 -0.58 -3.78
C LEU A 506 12.55 0.11 -3.87
N ASP A 507 12.65 1.36 -3.43
CA ASP A 507 13.87 2.18 -3.50
C ASP A 507 14.97 1.71 -2.52
N THR A 508 14.60 0.97 -1.48
CA THR A 508 15.55 0.28 -0.57
C THR A 508 15.77 -1.20 -0.96
N GLY A 509 15.54 -1.56 -2.24
CA GLY A 509 15.77 -2.92 -2.75
C GLY A 509 14.90 -4.00 -2.11
N ARG A 510 13.81 -3.61 -1.40
CA ARG A 510 12.91 -4.50 -0.63
C ARG A 510 13.60 -5.27 0.50
N ASN A 511 14.71 -4.74 1.01
CA ASN A 511 15.50 -5.36 2.08
C ASN A 511 14.85 -5.20 3.46
N TYR A 512 13.86 -4.30 3.58
CA TYR A 512 13.25 -3.95 4.86
C TYR A 512 11.74 -4.15 4.84
N THR A 513 11.22 -4.61 5.97
CA THR A 513 9.77 -4.73 6.19
C THR A 513 9.13 -3.35 6.41
N ALA A 514 7.81 -3.25 6.22
CA ALA A 514 7.06 -2.02 6.49
C ALA A 514 7.24 -1.56 7.95
N ALA A 515 7.25 -2.49 8.90
CA ALA A 515 7.46 -2.20 10.32
C ALA A 515 8.85 -1.60 10.60
N GLN A 516 9.92 -2.14 9.99
CA GLN A 516 11.27 -1.59 10.14
C GLN A 516 11.38 -0.16 9.59
N ILE A 517 10.81 0.09 8.40
CA ILE A 517 10.78 1.43 7.80
C ILE A 517 9.99 2.40 8.68
N ALA A 518 8.80 2.02 9.13
CA ALA A 518 7.97 2.83 10.01
C ALA A 518 8.68 3.16 11.33
N GLN A 519 9.33 2.17 11.95
CA GLN A 519 10.11 2.35 13.18
C GLN A 519 11.31 3.28 12.96
N ALA A 520 12.05 3.11 11.87
CA ALA A 520 13.21 3.95 11.56
C ALA A 520 12.80 5.41 11.35
N LEU A 521 11.73 5.66 10.57
CA LEU A 521 11.21 7.01 10.33
C LEU A 521 10.61 7.62 11.60
N GLY A 522 9.86 6.85 12.38
CA GLY A 522 9.30 7.28 13.67
C GLY A 522 10.36 7.59 14.73
N GLY A 523 11.58 7.05 14.59
CA GLY A 523 12.73 7.35 15.45
C GLY A 523 13.39 8.71 15.17
N ILE A 524 13.17 9.31 13.99
CA ILE A 524 13.80 10.60 13.65
C ILE A 524 12.99 11.74 14.27
N VAL A 525 13.12 11.89 15.58
CA VAL A 525 12.42 12.89 16.38
C VAL A 525 13.42 13.92 16.91
N GLY A 526 13.15 15.19 16.63
CA GLY A 526 13.94 16.31 17.15
C GLY A 526 13.31 16.89 18.42
N HIS A 527 14.14 17.16 19.40
CA HIS A 527 13.79 17.82 20.67
C HIS A 527 14.16 19.29 20.64
N ARG A 528 13.20 20.16 20.93
CA ARG A 528 13.37 21.61 20.82
C ARG A 528 14.41 22.14 21.81
N LEU A 529 15.34 22.92 21.28
CA LEU A 529 16.32 23.72 22.02
C LEU A 529 15.91 25.20 22.09
N ASP A 530 16.51 25.99 23.01
CA ASP A 530 16.17 27.39 23.21
C ASP A 530 16.43 28.30 22.00
N ALA A 531 17.34 27.96 21.12
CA ALA A 531 17.76 28.79 19.98
C ALA A 531 16.95 28.57 18.68
N ASN A 532 15.65 28.22 18.75
CA ASN A 532 14.85 27.84 17.58
C ASN A 532 15.46 26.68 16.77
N ALA A 533 16.18 25.79 17.44
CA ALA A 533 16.80 24.61 16.91
C ALA A 533 16.19 23.35 17.54
N TYR A 534 16.46 22.22 16.92
CA TYR A 534 16.08 20.90 17.41
C TYR A 534 17.30 20.00 17.43
N LEU A 535 17.41 19.20 18.50
CA LEU A 535 18.43 18.16 18.67
C LEU A 535 17.86 16.83 18.23
N PHE A 536 18.58 16.13 17.35
CA PHE A 536 18.29 14.78 16.87
C PHE A 536 19.38 13.83 17.38
N ASP A 537 19.01 12.66 17.84
CA ASP A 537 19.92 11.67 18.43
C ASP A 537 19.76 10.26 17.84
N TYR A 538 18.97 10.12 16.77
CA TYR A 538 18.70 8.86 16.12
C TYR A 538 19.14 8.87 14.66
N ARG A 539 19.98 7.90 14.27
CA ARG A 539 20.46 7.66 12.91
C ARG A 539 20.85 6.20 12.75
N THR A 540 20.47 5.58 11.65
CA THR A 540 20.80 4.19 11.28
C THR A 540 21.11 4.10 9.79
N ASP A 541 21.70 2.98 9.33
CA ASP A 541 21.94 2.74 7.91
C ASP A 541 20.65 2.84 7.09
N LEU A 542 19.53 2.32 7.64
CA LEU A 542 18.21 2.43 7.00
C LEU A 542 17.74 3.88 6.86
N THR A 543 17.93 4.72 7.89
CA THR A 543 17.53 6.14 7.78
C THR A 543 18.38 6.88 6.74
N ASP A 544 19.67 6.53 6.61
CA ASP A 544 20.56 7.11 5.59
C ASP A 544 20.18 6.64 4.19
N GLU A 545 19.81 5.37 4.02
CA GLU A 545 19.36 4.80 2.76
C GLU A 545 18.05 5.46 2.30
N LEU A 546 17.07 5.58 3.20
CA LEU A 546 15.81 6.26 2.92
C LEU A 546 15.99 7.75 2.59
N ALA A 547 16.85 8.46 3.34
CA ALA A 547 17.15 9.87 3.08
C ALA A 547 17.82 10.07 1.71
N ARG A 548 18.75 9.18 1.36
CA ARG A 548 19.44 9.17 0.06
C ARG A 548 18.47 8.91 -1.08
N ALA A 549 17.55 7.96 -0.94
CA ALA A 549 16.54 7.64 -1.95
C ALA A 549 15.68 8.86 -2.32
N VAL A 550 15.48 9.79 -1.40
CA VAL A 550 14.71 11.01 -1.63
C VAL A 550 15.56 12.28 -1.73
N GLY A 551 16.89 12.15 -1.73
CA GLY A 551 17.82 13.27 -1.93
C GLY A 551 17.82 14.32 -0.81
N ILE A 552 17.63 13.91 0.45
CA ILE A 552 17.68 14.80 1.60
C ILE A 552 18.77 14.40 2.60
N ASP A 553 19.28 15.36 3.37
CA ASP A 553 20.26 15.12 4.44
C ASP A 553 19.57 15.16 5.81
N LEU A 554 19.47 14.00 6.46
CA LEU A 554 18.94 13.82 7.81
C LEU A 554 20.04 13.46 8.83
N SER A 555 21.33 13.62 8.46
CA SER A 555 22.46 13.18 9.28
C SER A 555 22.86 14.16 10.38
N ARG A 556 22.34 15.38 10.35
CA ARG A 556 22.76 16.46 11.26
C ARG A 556 22.12 16.33 12.63
N GLN A 557 22.96 16.37 13.67
CA GLN A 557 22.51 16.32 15.05
C GLN A 557 21.66 17.54 15.46
N VAL A 558 21.98 18.74 14.94
CA VAL A 558 21.23 19.97 15.26
C VAL A 558 20.74 20.62 13.98
N LEU A 559 19.46 20.86 13.91
CA LEU A 559 18.81 21.58 12.82
C LEU A 559 18.00 22.75 13.35
N THR A 560 18.20 23.92 12.74
CA THR A 560 17.35 25.07 12.99
C THR A 560 15.96 24.88 12.37
N LYS A 561 14.96 25.60 12.89
CA LYS A 561 13.61 25.60 12.30
C LYS A 561 13.62 26.05 10.82
N GLY A 562 14.57 26.91 10.43
CA GLY A 562 14.77 27.32 9.04
C GLY A 562 15.26 26.16 8.15
N GLN A 563 16.25 25.41 8.62
CA GLN A 563 16.76 24.22 7.89
C GLN A 563 15.71 23.12 7.75
N ILE A 564 14.93 22.86 8.81
CA ILE A 564 13.80 21.91 8.73
C ILE A 564 12.78 22.37 7.68
N ARG A 565 12.43 23.66 7.65
CA ARG A 565 11.55 24.21 6.61
C ARG A 565 12.13 24.06 5.20
N GLN A 566 13.44 24.21 5.07
CA GLN A 566 14.14 24.03 3.79
C GLN A 566 14.07 22.56 3.36
N ILE A 567 14.37 21.59 4.22
CA ILE A 567 14.21 20.15 3.94
C ILE A 567 12.79 19.86 3.47
N MET A 568 11.78 20.38 4.19
CA MET A 568 10.37 20.19 3.83
C MET A 568 9.96 20.92 2.54
N ALA A 569 10.70 21.91 2.07
CA ALA A 569 10.52 22.53 0.77
C ALA A 569 11.21 21.72 -0.34
N ASP A 570 12.39 21.19 -0.07
CA ASP A 570 13.20 20.43 -1.03
C ASP A 570 12.55 19.09 -1.41
N VAL A 571 11.84 18.42 -0.48
CA VAL A 571 11.09 17.18 -0.79
C VAL A 571 9.99 17.35 -1.84
N ARG A 572 9.66 18.57 -2.23
CA ARG A 572 8.70 18.86 -3.32
C ARG A 572 9.37 19.05 -4.68
N LYS A 573 10.69 19.26 -4.69
CA LYS A 573 11.43 19.49 -5.92
C LYS A 573 11.78 18.17 -6.58
N PRO A 574 11.86 18.12 -7.92
CA PRO A 574 12.45 16.98 -8.61
C PRO A 574 13.84 16.66 -8.04
N LEU A 575 14.23 15.38 -8.09
CA LEU A 575 15.63 15.02 -7.84
C LEU A 575 16.46 15.67 -8.95
N THR A 576 17.47 16.43 -8.56
CA THR A 576 18.52 16.84 -9.49
C THR A 576 19.53 15.70 -9.56
N ASP A 577 19.83 15.24 -10.76
CA ASP A 577 20.86 14.24 -11.08
C ASP A 577 22.21 14.61 -10.50
#